data_c802f71d0a0650d24a97d05a7387828e
#
_entry.id   c802f71d0a0650d24a97d05a7387828e
#
_cell.length_a   1.000
_cell.length_b   1.000
_cell.length_c   1.000
_cell.angle_alpha   90.00
_cell.angle_beta   90.00
_cell.angle_gamma   90.00
#
_symmetry.space_group_name_H-M   'P 1'
#
loop_
_entity.id
_entity.type
_entity.pdbx_description
1 polymer ?
#
loop_
_entity_poly.entity_id
_entity_poly.type
_entity_poly.pdbx_seq_one_letter_code
_entity_poly.pdbx_strand_id
1 'polypeptide(L)'
;MTTIRGNIPSPNNANVVLTNVPCDSTVYVGAAVRMTLVGVAVNALADSAENANVLGIVEFKATSTLCNIRVLGVTEKIFTGLDVTKTLFLSPTVPGGLATVPPTSVGQVMVPLGQPFSATEMLVFKRDSVIRG
;
A
#
# COMPACT_ATOMS: atom_id res chain seq x y z
N MET A 1 -24.97 -12.83 26.20
CA MET A 1 -24.67 -12.50 25.91
C MET A 1 -24.19 -12.27 25.39
N THR A 2 -24.09 -12.30 25.32
CA THR A 2 -23.69 -11.97 24.90
C THR A 2 -23.21 -11.66 24.28
N THR A 3 -23.20 -11.62 24.16
CA THR A 3 -22.81 -11.31 23.57
C THR A 3 -22.43 -10.66 23.07
N ILE A 4 -22.23 -10.43 23.22
CA ILE A 4 -21.84 -9.85 22.65
C ILE A 4 -20.97 -9.63 22.04
N ARG A 5 -21.04 -9.89 21.58
CA ARG A 5 -20.23 -9.79 20.86
C ARG A 5 -20.02 -8.91 19.97
N GLY A 6 -20.58 -8.56 19.26
CA GLY A 6 -20.44 -7.61 18.19
C GLY A 6 -20.05 -6.25 18.59
N ASN A 7 -20.42 -5.85 19.70
CA ASN A 7 -20.04 -4.53 20.19
C ASN A 7 -18.64 -4.49 20.77
N ILE A 8 -17.93 -5.58 20.68
CA ILE A 8 -16.54 -5.57 21.07
C ILE A 8 -15.77 -4.86 19.96
N PRO A 9 -15.08 -3.78 20.27
CA PRO A 9 -14.27 -3.12 19.26
C PRO A 9 -13.21 -4.09 18.81
N SER A 10 -13.30 -4.50 17.59
CA SER A 10 -12.31 -5.43 17.07
C SER A 10 -11.11 -4.64 16.58
N PRO A 11 -9.94 -4.87 17.14
CA PRO A 11 -8.75 -4.24 16.59
C PRO A 11 -8.46 -4.68 15.16
N ASN A 12 -9.09 -5.77 14.73
CA ASN A 12 -8.90 -6.28 13.40
C ASN A 12 -9.61 -5.45 12.36
N ASN A 13 -10.62 -4.70 12.77
CA ASN A 13 -11.28 -3.79 11.88
C ASN A 13 -10.52 -2.54 11.71
N ALA A 14 -9.45 -2.39 12.41
CA ALA A 14 -8.82 -1.12 12.49
C ALA A 14 -8.42 -0.64 11.11
N ASN A 15 -8.66 0.63 10.90
CA ASN A 15 -8.04 1.38 9.84
C ASN A 15 -6.78 1.97 10.43
N VAL A 16 -5.65 1.71 9.81
CA VAL A 16 -4.38 2.21 10.32
C VAL A 16 -3.84 3.22 9.33
N VAL A 17 -3.75 4.47 9.77
CA VAL A 17 -3.16 5.56 9.01
C VAL A 17 -2.05 6.16 9.84
N LEU A 18 -0.86 6.22 9.27
CA LEU A 18 0.26 6.92 9.88
C LEU A 18 0.27 8.34 9.32
N THR A 19 0.31 9.34 10.21
CA THR A 19 0.24 10.74 9.80
C THR A 19 1.58 11.43 9.94
N ASN A 20 1.83 12.41 9.06
CA ASN A 20 3.04 13.23 9.10
C ASN A 20 4.31 12.40 9.08
N VAL A 21 4.35 11.41 8.21
CA VAL A 21 5.53 10.57 8.02
C VAL A 21 6.49 11.28 7.07
N PRO A 22 7.76 11.43 7.46
CA PRO A 22 8.74 11.99 6.52
C PRO A 22 8.82 11.16 5.26
N CYS A 23 8.82 11.82 4.12
CA CYS A 23 8.90 11.11 2.84
C CYS A 23 9.79 11.87 1.86
N ASP A 24 10.32 11.13 0.89
CA ASP A 24 11.07 11.72 -0.20
C ASP A 24 10.13 12.54 -1.09
N SER A 25 10.65 13.61 -1.68
CA SER A 25 9.82 14.51 -2.48
C SER A 25 9.26 13.84 -3.75
N THR A 26 9.85 12.74 -4.19
CA THR A 26 9.38 11.99 -5.35
C THR A 26 8.18 11.09 -5.04
N VAL A 27 7.87 10.90 -3.76
CA VAL A 27 6.69 10.14 -3.35
C VAL A 27 5.44 10.91 -3.75
N TYR A 28 4.42 10.22 -4.25
CA TYR A 28 3.19 10.85 -4.72
C TYR A 28 1.97 10.20 -4.08
N VAL A 29 0.84 10.90 -4.10
CA VAL A 29 -0.42 10.36 -3.59
C VAL A 29 -0.82 9.16 -4.44
N GLY A 30 -1.12 8.04 -3.79
CA GLY A 30 -1.41 6.76 -4.44
C GLY A 30 -0.21 5.86 -4.54
N ALA A 31 0.99 6.32 -4.15
CA ALA A 31 2.20 5.52 -4.23
C ALA A 31 2.28 4.49 -3.12
N ALA A 32 2.76 3.30 -3.45
CA ALA A 32 3.19 2.32 -2.46
C ALA A 32 4.58 2.70 -1.98
N VAL A 33 4.78 2.73 -0.67
CA VAL A 33 6.05 3.18 -0.09
C VAL A 33 6.62 2.17 0.88
N ARG A 34 7.94 2.22 1.03
CA ARG A 34 8.69 1.48 2.05
C ARG A 34 9.45 2.48 2.91
N MET A 35 9.89 2.04 4.09
CA MET A 35 10.68 2.90 4.96
C MET A 35 12.16 2.63 4.79
N THR A 36 12.96 3.68 4.85
CA THR A 36 14.42 3.57 4.90
C THR A 36 14.89 3.48 6.34
N LEU A 37 16.15 3.12 6.53
CA LEU A 37 16.75 3.01 7.87
C LEU A 37 16.76 4.34 8.63
N VAL A 38 16.70 5.46 7.92
CA VAL A 38 16.67 6.77 8.56
C VAL A 38 15.25 7.29 8.81
N GLY A 39 14.24 6.45 8.57
CA GLY A 39 12.86 6.81 8.89
C GLY A 39 12.17 7.67 7.84
N VAL A 40 12.58 7.59 6.59
CA VAL A 40 11.97 8.33 5.49
C VAL A 40 11.28 7.35 4.54
N ALA A 41 10.04 7.64 4.19
CA ALA A 41 9.30 6.82 3.23
C ALA A 41 9.77 7.13 1.81
N VAL A 42 10.00 6.09 1.03
CA VAL A 42 10.40 6.20 -0.38
C VAL A 42 9.52 5.28 -1.22
N ASN A 43 9.45 5.55 -2.52
CA ASN A 43 8.66 4.69 -3.41
C ASN A 43 9.18 3.26 -3.36
N ALA A 44 8.26 2.31 -3.21
CA ALA A 44 8.59 0.89 -3.26
C ALA A 44 8.63 0.41 -4.71
N LEU A 45 9.34 -0.70 -4.93
CA LEU A 45 9.47 -1.28 -6.26
C LEU A 45 9.64 -2.79 -6.13
N ALA A 46 8.98 -3.54 -6.98
CA ALA A 46 8.98 -5.00 -6.90
C ALA A 46 10.17 -5.63 -7.65
N ASP A 47 11.34 -5.02 -7.54
CA ASP A 47 12.56 -5.48 -8.20
C ASP A 47 13.53 -6.18 -7.25
N SER A 48 13.31 -6.09 -5.95
CA SER A 48 14.11 -6.79 -4.94
C SER A 48 13.31 -6.90 -3.66
N ALA A 49 13.70 -7.80 -2.77
CA ALA A 49 13.01 -8.01 -1.51
C ALA A 49 13.05 -6.73 -0.64
N GLU A 50 14.18 -6.04 -0.63
CA GLU A 50 14.30 -4.81 0.15
C GLU A 50 13.38 -3.72 -0.38
N ASN A 51 13.40 -3.49 -1.69
CA ASN A 51 12.60 -2.44 -2.30
C ASN A 51 11.11 -2.74 -2.27
N ALA A 52 10.74 -4.01 -2.14
CA ALA A 52 9.36 -4.46 -2.15
C ALA A 52 8.73 -4.59 -0.76
N ASN A 53 9.45 -4.20 0.29
CA ASN A 53 8.94 -4.29 1.66
C ASN A 53 8.01 -3.13 1.97
N VAL A 54 6.82 -3.17 1.41
CA VAL A 54 5.85 -2.07 1.45
C VAL A 54 5.30 -1.86 2.86
N LEU A 55 5.28 -0.61 3.30
CA LEU A 55 4.59 -0.21 4.53
C LEU A 55 3.12 0.06 4.26
N GLY A 56 2.81 0.76 3.19
CA GLY A 56 1.43 1.12 2.86
C GLY A 56 1.35 2.03 1.64
N ILE A 57 0.19 2.67 1.50
CA ILE A 57 -0.15 3.54 0.36
C ILE A 57 -0.28 4.97 0.86
N VAL A 58 0.38 5.90 0.18
CA VAL A 58 0.28 7.32 0.50
C VAL A 58 -1.10 7.83 0.07
N GLU A 59 -1.86 8.35 1.03
CA GLU A 59 -3.19 8.88 0.70
C GLU A 59 -3.29 10.39 0.81
N PHE A 60 -2.26 11.07 1.34
CA PHE A 60 -2.26 12.51 1.44
C PHE A 60 -0.83 13.00 1.64
N LYS A 61 -0.50 14.15 1.05
CA LYS A 61 0.79 14.81 1.27
C LYS A 61 0.52 16.18 1.87
N ALA A 62 0.89 16.34 3.14
CA ALA A 62 0.75 17.63 3.82
C ALA A 62 1.74 18.65 3.25
N THR A 63 2.97 18.18 2.95
CA THR A 63 3.99 18.96 2.26
C THR A 63 4.72 18.04 1.29
N SER A 64 5.69 18.56 0.55
CA SER A 64 6.46 17.73 -0.38
C SER A 64 7.24 16.61 0.34
N THR A 65 7.47 16.76 1.66
CA THR A 65 8.27 15.81 2.42
C THR A 65 7.54 15.23 3.64
N LEU A 66 6.22 15.44 3.73
CA LEU A 66 5.40 14.84 4.80
C LEU A 66 4.15 14.23 4.19
N CYS A 67 3.85 12.99 4.53
CA CYS A 67 2.70 12.29 3.98
C CYS A 67 1.96 11.48 5.03
N ASN A 68 0.71 11.13 4.71
CA ASN A 68 -0.07 10.18 5.48
C ASN A 68 -0.11 8.87 4.70
N ILE A 69 0.09 7.77 5.41
CA ILE A 69 0.20 6.44 4.80
C ILE A 69 -0.90 5.55 5.35
N ARG A 70 -1.73 5.01 4.46
CA ARG A 70 -2.72 3.99 4.82
C ARG A 70 -2.01 2.65 4.87
N VAL A 71 -1.91 2.09 6.07
CA VAL A 71 -1.26 0.79 6.28
C VAL A 71 -2.28 -0.34 6.17
N LEU A 72 -3.50 -0.10 6.62
CA LEU A 72 -4.57 -1.10 6.63
C LEU A 72 -5.91 -0.39 6.50
N GLY A 73 -6.82 -0.95 5.70
CA GLY A 73 -8.16 -0.42 5.54
C GLY A 73 -8.36 0.30 4.21
N VAL A 74 -9.53 0.93 4.04
CA VAL A 74 -9.89 1.59 2.79
C VAL A 74 -9.28 2.99 2.73
N THR A 75 -8.62 3.28 1.61
CA THR A 75 -7.99 4.60 1.41
C THR A 75 -9.06 5.68 1.22
N GLU A 76 -8.61 6.94 1.29
CA GLU A 76 -9.41 8.04 0.77
C GLU A 76 -9.59 7.88 -0.75
N LYS A 77 -10.44 8.73 -1.33
CA LYS A 77 -10.76 8.65 -2.77
C LYS A 77 -9.64 9.29 -3.59
N ILE A 78 -8.54 8.60 -3.70
CA ILE A 78 -7.31 9.13 -4.32
C ILE A 78 -6.99 8.50 -5.68
N PHE A 79 -7.77 7.53 -6.12
CA PHE A 79 -7.54 6.84 -7.39
C PHE A 79 -8.63 7.19 -8.40
N THR A 80 -8.43 6.79 -9.65
CA THR A 80 -9.44 6.86 -10.68
C THR A 80 -9.35 5.60 -11.54
N GLY A 81 -10.51 5.11 -11.98
CA GLY A 81 -10.56 4.01 -12.94
C GLY A 81 -10.07 2.66 -12.42
N LEU A 82 -10.10 2.44 -11.12
CA LEU A 82 -9.72 1.13 -10.58
C LEU A 82 -10.73 0.07 -10.99
N ASP A 83 -10.22 -1.12 -11.32
CA ASP A 83 -11.04 -2.27 -11.66
C ASP A 83 -11.25 -3.13 -10.41
N VAL A 84 -12.47 -3.12 -9.88
CA VAL A 84 -12.79 -3.81 -8.63
C VAL A 84 -12.67 -5.34 -8.74
N THR A 85 -12.52 -5.88 -9.93
CA THR A 85 -12.35 -7.32 -10.11
C THR A 85 -10.90 -7.78 -10.06
N LYS A 86 -9.94 -6.87 -9.92
CA LYS A 86 -8.52 -7.18 -10.02
C LYS A 86 -7.80 -6.88 -8.71
N THR A 87 -6.98 -7.82 -8.25
CA THR A 87 -6.05 -7.57 -7.15
C THR A 87 -4.96 -6.60 -7.60
N LEU A 88 -4.52 -5.73 -6.71
CA LEU A 88 -3.45 -4.78 -6.99
C LEU A 88 -2.13 -5.29 -6.42
N PHE A 89 -1.11 -5.27 -7.26
CA PHE A 89 0.25 -5.71 -6.93
C PHE A 89 1.20 -4.54 -7.04
N LEU A 90 2.34 -4.63 -6.34
CA LEU A 90 3.40 -3.65 -6.48
C LEU A 90 4.03 -3.79 -7.87
N SER A 91 4.23 -2.66 -8.55
CA SER A 91 4.87 -2.67 -9.87
C SER A 91 6.36 -2.95 -9.77
N PRO A 92 6.93 -3.75 -10.68
CA PRO A 92 8.37 -3.97 -10.74
C PRO A 92 9.11 -2.92 -11.55
N THR A 93 8.39 -2.03 -12.24
CA THR A 93 9.02 -1.07 -13.17
C THR A 93 8.69 0.37 -12.86
N VAL A 94 7.56 0.65 -12.21
CA VAL A 94 7.14 2.02 -11.88
C VAL A 94 7.30 2.22 -10.37
N PRO A 95 8.23 3.07 -9.92
CA PRO A 95 8.41 3.29 -8.48
C PRO A 95 7.11 3.75 -7.82
N GLY A 96 6.70 3.07 -6.76
CA GLY A 96 5.45 3.34 -6.07
C GLY A 96 4.21 2.89 -6.82
N GLY A 97 4.34 2.35 -8.02
CA GLY A 97 3.22 2.03 -8.88
C GLY A 97 2.47 0.77 -8.46
N LEU A 98 1.19 0.72 -8.87
CA LEU A 98 0.33 -0.43 -8.66
C LEU A 98 0.03 -1.06 -10.02
N ALA A 99 -0.05 -2.38 -10.03
CA ALA A 99 -0.32 -3.13 -11.25
C ALA A 99 -1.40 -4.15 -11.00
N THR A 100 -2.18 -4.46 -12.04
CA THR A 100 -3.22 -5.48 -11.97
C THR A 100 -2.69 -6.87 -12.35
N VAL A 101 -1.45 -6.93 -12.80
CA VAL A 101 -0.78 -8.17 -13.19
C VAL A 101 0.46 -8.33 -12.30
N PRO A 102 0.66 -9.50 -11.68
CA PRO A 102 1.84 -9.70 -10.86
C PRO A 102 3.11 -9.75 -11.72
N PRO A 103 4.27 -9.40 -11.14
CA PRO A 103 5.54 -9.54 -11.84
C PRO A 103 5.78 -10.98 -12.27
N THR A 104 6.44 -11.16 -13.41
CA THR A 104 6.67 -12.50 -13.98
C THR A 104 8.14 -12.83 -14.19
N SER A 105 9.03 -11.87 -14.06
CA SER A 105 10.46 -12.11 -14.32
C SER A 105 11.18 -12.65 -13.09
N VAL A 106 12.22 -13.43 -13.34
CA VAL A 106 13.06 -13.97 -12.28
C VAL A 106 13.66 -12.82 -11.46
N GLY A 107 13.63 -12.98 -10.14
CA GLY A 107 14.18 -11.97 -9.21
C GLY A 107 13.18 -10.89 -8.83
N GLN A 108 12.10 -10.74 -9.57
CA GLN A 108 11.06 -9.80 -9.19
C GLN A 108 10.23 -10.36 -8.05
N VAL A 109 9.59 -9.48 -7.29
CA VAL A 109 8.85 -9.85 -6.08
C VAL A 109 7.37 -9.61 -6.33
N MET A 110 6.55 -10.65 -6.13
CA MET A 110 5.11 -10.52 -6.20
C MET A 110 4.61 -10.09 -4.82
N VAL A 111 4.08 -8.87 -4.72
CA VAL A 111 3.54 -8.33 -3.48
C VAL A 111 2.09 -7.91 -3.71
N PRO A 112 1.12 -8.73 -3.29
CA PRO A 112 -0.27 -8.30 -3.31
C PRO A 112 -0.46 -7.23 -2.25
N LEU A 113 -0.98 -6.06 -2.63
CA LEU A 113 -1.12 -4.92 -1.75
C LEU A 113 -2.55 -4.68 -1.32
N GLY A 114 -3.51 -5.10 -2.12
CA GLY A 114 -4.88 -4.86 -1.80
C GLY A 114 -5.81 -5.08 -2.98
N GLN A 115 -7.01 -4.59 -2.82
CA GLN A 115 -8.11 -4.78 -3.76
C GLN A 115 -8.85 -3.46 -3.92
N PRO A 116 -9.19 -3.04 -5.13
CA PRO A 116 -10.06 -1.87 -5.27
C PRO A 116 -11.38 -2.10 -4.56
N PHE A 117 -11.76 -1.14 -3.74
CA PHE A 117 -13.05 -1.12 -3.07
C PHE A 117 -14.10 -0.45 -3.94
N SER A 118 -13.64 0.52 -4.74
CA SER A 118 -14.45 1.24 -5.72
C SER A 118 -13.50 1.71 -6.82
N ALA A 119 -14.02 2.45 -7.80
CA ALA A 119 -13.15 3.02 -8.84
C ALA A 119 -12.13 4.02 -8.29
N THR A 120 -12.38 4.55 -7.08
CA THR A 120 -11.55 5.62 -6.50
C THR A 120 -10.88 5.24 -5.18
N GLU A 121 -11.23 4.09 -4.61
CA GLU A 121 -10.76 3.69 -3.28
C GLU A 121 -10.18 2.29 -3.33
N MET A 122 -9.17 2.06 -2.51
CA MET A 122 -8.49 0.77 -2.42
C MET A 122 -8.55 0.25 -0.98
N LEU A 123 -8.87 -1.03 -0.82
CA LEU A 123 -8.70 -1.72 0.46
C LEU A 123 -7.26 -2.21 0.53
N VAL A 124 -6.51 -1.68 1.49
CA VAL A 124 -5.10 -2.04 1.69
C VAL A 124 -5.02 -3.19 2.69
N PHE A 125 -4.38 -4.29 2.28
CA PHE A 125 -4.22 -5.45 3.15
C PHE A 125 -3.02 -6.29 2.70
N LYS A 126 -1.84 -5.73 2.70
CA LYS A 126 -0.65 -6.38 2.18
C LYS A 126 -0.59 -7.86 2.61
N ARG A 127 -0.34 -8.75 1.65
CA ARG A 127 -0.17 -10.18 1.88
C ARG A 127 1.31 -10.55 1.77
N ASP A 128 1.61 -11.81 2.08
CA ASP A 128 2.98 -12.30 1.98
C ASP A 128 3.50 -12.16 0.56
N SER A 129 4.75 -11.73 0.45
CA SER A 129 5.39 -11.57 -0.84
C SER A 129 6.06 -12.86 -1.26
N VAL A 130 6.21 -13.03 -2.59
CA VAL A 130 6.86 -14.18 -3.19
C VAL A 130 7.89 -13.69 -4.21
N ILE A 131 9.12 -14.16 -4.07
CA ILE A 131 10.18 -13.84 -5.03
C ILE A 131 10.09 -14.80 -6.18
N ARG A 132 10.06 -14.26 -7.40
CA ARG A 132 10.06 -15.09 -8.62
C ARG A 132 11.45 -15.67 -8.85
N GLY A 133 11.49 -16.99 -8.89
CA GLY A 133 12.72 -17.69 -9.06
C GLY A 133 12.92 -18.32 -10.43
#